data_bad4a1bcd9be7dd41da422294c260a96
#
_entry.id   bad4a1bcd9be7dd41da422294c260a96
#
_cell.length_a   1.000
_cell.length_b   1.000
_cell.length_c   1.000
_cell.angle_alpha   90.00
_cell.angle_beta   90.00
_cell.angle_gamma   90.00
#
_symmetry.space_group_name_H-M   'P 1'
#
loop_
_entity.id
_entity.type
_entity.pdbx_description
1 polymer ?
#
loop_
_entity_poly.entity_id
_entity_poly.type
_entity_poly.pdbx_seq_one_letter_code
_entity_poly.pdbx_strand_id
1 'polypeptide(L)'
;MVITGGKHPTLMDMGQCRLSMGIVPLRREEVPPYTRILADSDMDGLFGAAVLKAFRPEATVMFSHAAALRGGLDDEHIDRNTVLVDLPFHPSCGWYVDHHLTNRPDQQEAAAFAAGGGTQHWESTPSAARLAYELLAEITEMEHLTPMMPVVDALDSGGISKETFLEDGPLLQLSRTCTSRDPVYMQHLVDLLAGGADFEALMADPVVSERCQRVKDERAAVQRHVEANTIIVDRLAVCRMDESGFRSNGYLVTAWAGDRADACCIVHGYADGDLSDADRPPLSASFYANSFLPGGQGRYDLSRMATALDSTGGGHVNACGCRVQPPGLDANMEHWLDMWANRETVLKI
;
A
#
# COMPACT_ATOMS: atom_id res chain seq x y z
N MET A 1 40.12 -18.65 -18.90
CA MET A 1 38.94 -19.21 -18.22
C MET A 1 37.90 -18.09 -18.19
N VAL A 2 36.95 -18.11 -19.14
CA VAL A 2 35.97 -17.04 -19.35
C VAL A 2 34.80 -17.31 -18.42
N ILE A 3 34.56 -16.39 -17.48
CA ILE A 3 33.39 -16.45 -16.60
C ILE A 3 32.22 -15.87 -17.40
N THR A 4 31.33 -16.73 -17.85
CA THR A 4 30.09 -16.37 -18.50
C THR A 4 29.16 -15.76 -17.45
N GLY A 5 28.85 -14.48 -17.61
CA GLY A 5 27.88 -13.77 -16.78
C GLY A 5 26.49 -14.40 -16.91
N GLY A 6 26.01 -14.98 -15.82
CA GLY A 6 24.62 -15.36 -15.69
C GLY A 6 23.75 -14.10 -15.67
N LYS A 7 22.84 -13.98 -16.63
CA LYS A 7 21.76 -12.97 -16.58
C LYS A 7 20.89 -13.31 -15.37
N HIS A 8 20.77 -12.39 -14.41
CA HIS A 8 19.76 -12.48 -13.38
C HIS A 8 18.38 -12.33 -14.07
N PRO A 9 17.36 -13.13 -13.67
CA PRO A 9 16.03 -13.00 -14.24
C PRO A 9 15.49 -11.59 -13.93
N THR A 10 15.03 -10.90 -14.94
CA THR A 10 14.30 -9.64 -14.77
C THR A 10 12.91 -9.95 -14.20
N LEU A 11 12.26 -8.99 -13.54
CA LEU A 11 10.87 -9.11 -13.04
C LEU A 11 9.90 -9.64 -14.11
N MET A 12 10.20 -9.46 -15.40
CA MET A 12 9.44 -10.02 -16.52
C MET A 12 9.61 -11.56 -16.67
N ASP A 13 10.71 -12.15 -16.20
CA ASP A 13 10.91 -13.60 -16.27
C ASP A 13 10.08 -14.37 -15.22
N MET A 14 9.48 -13.70 -14.23
CA MET A 14 8.61 -14.32 -13.23
C MET A 14 7.17 -14.54 -13.73
N GLY A 15 6.82 -14.10 -14.93
CA GLY A 15 5.46 -14.07 -15.50
C GLY A 15 4.85 -15.40 -15.93
N GLN A 16 5.46 -16.57 -15.67
CA GLN A 16 4.91 -17.87 -16.10
C GLN A 16 4.37 -18.77 -14.97
N CYS A 17 4.28 -18.31 -13.76
CA CYS A 17 3.61 -19.06 -12.72
C CYS A 17 2.14 -18.61 -12.62
N ARG A 18 1.22 -19.23 -13.37
CA ARG A 18 -0.19 -19.24 -13.02
C ARG A 18 -0.32 -19.97 -11.69
N LEU A 19 -0.25 -19.21 -10.61
CA LEU A 19 -0.75 -19.68 -9.31
C LEU A 19 -2.27 -19.68 -9.44
N SER A 20 -2.83 -20.79 -9.95
CA SER A 20 -4.25 -21.09 -9.81
C SER A 20 -4.53 -21.22 -8.31
N MET A 21 -4.98 -20.15 -7.69
CA MET A 21 -5.31 -20.10 -6.25
C MET A 21 -6.65 -20.74 -5.93
N GLY A 22 -7.20 -21.53 -6.84
CA GLY A 22 -8.50 -22.19 -6.66
C GLY A 22 -9.69 -21.24 -6.84
N ILE A 23 -9.48 -20.01 -7.26
CA ILE A 23 -10.54 -19.06 -7.59
C ILE A 23 -11.25 -19.57 -8.85
N VAL A 24 -12.56 -19.65 -8.77
CA VAL A 24 -13.40 -20.07 -9.91
C VAL A 24 -13.77 -18.80 -10.69
N PRO A 25 -13.35 -18.67 -11.98
CA PRO A 25 -13.77 -17.54 -12.81
C PRO A 25 -15.29 -17.47 -12.92
N LEU A 26 -15.81 -16.26 -12.96
CA LEU A 26 -17.24 -16.00 -13.11
C LEU A 26 -17.65 -16.14 -14.58
N ARG A 27 -18.87 -16.64 -14.81
CA ARG A 27 -19.54 -16.49 -16.08
C ARG A 27 -20.14 -15.06 -16.16
N ARG A 28 -20.32 -14.53 -17.36
CA ARG A 28 -20.80 -13.15 -17.58
C ARG A 28 -22.11 -12.83 -16.85
N GLU A 29 -23.03 -13.81 -16.79
CA GLU A 29 -24.31 -13.69 -16.09
C GLU A 29 -24.20 -13.75 -14.55
N GLU A 30 -23.08 -14.20 -14.02
CA GLU A 30 -22.81 -14.29 -12.57
C GLU A 30 -22.19 -13.02 -12.01
N VAL A 31 -21.68 -12.14 -12.89
CA VAL A 31 -21.11 -10.86 -12.45
C VAL A 31 -22.21 -9.94 -11.94
N PRO A 32 -22.16 -9.50 -10.69
CA PRO A 32 -23.14 -8.57 -10.14
C PRO A 32 -23.23 -7.28 -10.97
N PRO A 33 -24.42 -6.67 -11.12
CA PRO A 33 -24.54 -5.41 -11.83
C PRO A 33 -23.90 -4.28 -11.03
N TYR A 34 -23.16 -3.40 -11.72
CA TYR A 34 -22.63 -2.17 -11.13
C TYR A 34 -22.53 -1.07 -12.20
N THR A 35 -22.61 0.16 -11.78
CA THR A 35 -22.40 1.37 -12.60
C THR A 35 -21.30 2.25 -12.00
N ARG A 36 -20.85 1.93 -10.80
CA ARG A 36 -19.79 2.64 -10.07
C ARG A 36 -18.79 1.65 -9.49
N ILE A 37 -17.53 2.01 -9.61
CA ILE A 37 -16.39 1.33 -9.00
C ILE A 37 -15.82 2.31 -7.96
N LEU A 38 -15.72 1.90 -6.70
CA LEU A 38 -15.03 2.62 -5.65
C LEU A 38 -13.86 1.76 -5.19
N ALA A 39 -12.64 2.27 -5.38
CA ALA A 39 -11.38 1.55 -5.16
C ALA A 39 -10.47 2.28 -4.17
N ASP A 40 -9.55 1.57 -3.52
CA ASP A 40 -8.43 2.24 -2.82
C ASP A 40 -7.56 3.00 -3.83
N SER A 41 -6.88 4.03 -3.35
CA SER A 41 -6.09 4.95 -4.17
C SER A 41 -4.62 4.54 -4.30
N ASP A 42 -4.31 3.30 -4.06
CA ASP A 42 -2.98 2.72 -4.26
C ASP A 42 -2.89 1.89 -5.56
N MET A 43 -1.82 1.12 -5.69
CA MET A 43 -1.57 0.31 -6.89
C MET A 43 -2.54 -0.87 -7.00
N ASP A 44 -2.93 -1.48 -5.88
CA ASP A 44 -3.86 -2.60 -5.85
C ASP A 44 -5.26 -2.14 -6.25
N GLY A 45 -5.79 -1.12 -5.58
CA GLY A 45 -7.08 -0.55 -5.93
C GLY A 45 -7.12 -0.01 -7.37
N LEU A 46 -6.02 0.61 -7.88
CA LEU A 46 -5.91 1.05 -9.28
C LEU A 46 -6.09 -0.10 -10.27
N PHE A 47 -5.34 -1.19 -10.09
CA PHE A 47 -5.42 -2.35 -10.99
C PHE A 47 -6.75 -3.08 -10.84
N GLY A 48 -7.28 -3.20 -9.63
CA GLY A 48 -8.63 -3.73 -9.40
C GLY A 48 -9.71 -2.92 -10.12
N ALA A 49 -9.63 -1.59 -10.03
CA ALA A 49 -10.54 -0.70 -10.78
C ALA A 49 -10.39 -0.84 -12.29
N ALA A 50 -9.16 -0.96 -12.80
CA ALA A 50 -8.90 -1.13 -14.23
C ALA A 50 -9.49 -2.45 -14.77
N VAL A 51 -9.33 -3.55 -14.05
CA VAL A 51 -9.94 -4.85 -14.37
C VAL A 51 -11.47 -4.75 -14.43
N LEU A 52 -12.09 -4.15 -13.41
CA LEU A 52 -13.54 -3.96 -13.37
C LEU A 52 -14.03 -3.01 -14.48
N LYS A 53 -13.27 -1.96 -14.78
CA LYS A 53 -13.58 -1.01 -15.86
C LYS A 53 -13.42 -1.63 -17.24
N ALA A 54 -12.44 -2.53 -17.46
CA ALA A 54 -12.29 -3.27 -18.71
C ALA A 54 -13.50 -4.17 -19.00
N PHE A 55 -14.05 -4.82 -17.96
CA PHE A 55 -15.28 -5.61 -18.10
C PHE A 55 -16.53 -4.73 -18.35
N ARG A 56 -16.60 -3.54 -17.71
CA ARG A 56 -17.76 -2.64 -17.82
C ARG A 56 -17.29 -1.19 -18.10
N PRO A 57 -16.97 -0.88 -19.37
CA PRO A 57 -16.36 0.41 -19.76
C PRO A 57 -17.18 1.65 -19.41
N GLU A 58 -18.50 1.52 -19.30
CA GLU A 58 -19.40 2.62 -18.94
C GLU A 58 -19.42 2.93 -17.43
N ALA A 59 -18.89 2.06 -16.57
CA ALA A 59 -18.89 2.31 -15.13
C ALA A 59 -18.00 3.51 -14.77
N THR A 60 -18.46 4.35 -13.86
CA THR A 60 -17.66 5.45 -13.30
C THR A 60 -16.72 4.91 -12.25
N VAL A 61 -15.51 5.49 -12.16
CA VAL A 61 -14.52 5.11 -11.15
C VAL A 61 -14.29 6.25 -10.18
N MET A 62 -14.23 5.93 -8.91
CA MET A 62 -13.88 6.82 -7.82
C MET A 62 -12.80 6.15 -6.96
N PHE A 63 -11.94 6.98 -6.38
CA PHE A 63 -10.88 6.52 -5.49
C PHE A 63 -11.05 7.10 -4.09
N SER A 64 -10.84 6.26 -3.09
CA SER A 64 -10.90 6.64 -1.69
C SER A 64 -9.72 6.00 -0.92
N HIS A 65 -9.88 5.87 0.37
CA HIS A 65 -8.98 5.11 1.25
C HIS A 65 -9.73 4.61 2.49
N ALA A 66 -9.21 3.57 3.12
CA ALA A 66 -9.87 2.87 4.23
C ALA A 66 -10.35 3.80 5.36
N ALA A 67 -9.59 4.86 5.70
CA ALA A 67 -9.97 5.78 6.77
C ALA A 67 -11.15 6.70 6.38
N ALA A 68 -11.24 7.13 5.11
CA ALA A 68 -12.37 7.93 4.62
C ALA A 68 -13.64 7.10 4.64
N LEU A 69 -13.57 5.86 4.11
CA LEU A 69 -14.72 4.97 4.08
C LEU A 69 -15.22 4.62 5.49
N ARG A 70 -14.31 4.25 6.41
CA ARG A 70 -14.70 4.01 7.82
C ARG A 70 -15.24 5.25 8.53
N GLY A 71 -14.84 6.43 8.08
CA GLY A 71 -15.33 7.72 8.57
C GLY A 71 -16.68 8.15 7.98
N GLY A 72 -17.25 7.36 7.06
CA GLY A 72 -18.53 7.67 6.40
C GLY A 72 -18.46 8.80 5.37
N LEU A 73 -17.25 9.18 4.92
CA LEU A 73 -17.09 10.28 3.96
C LEU A 73 -17.57 9.92 2.55
N ASP A 74 -17.65 8.62 2.25
CA ASP A 74 -18.03 8.10 0.94
C ASP A 74 -19.46 7.52 0.92
N ASP A 75 -20.19 7.53 2.05
CA ASP A 75 -21.50 6.86 2.19
C ASP A 75 -22.52 7.30 1.13
N GLU A 76 -22.52 8.58 0.75
CA GLU A 76 -23.41 9.11 -0.29
C GLU A 76 -23.13 8.56 -1.70
N HIS A 77 -21.96 7.97 -1.90
CA HIS A 77 -21.51 7.40 -3.17
C HIS A 77 -21.69 5.88 -3.25
N ILE A 78 -22.16 5.24 -2.17
CA ILE A 78 -22.24 3.78 -2.07
C ILE A 78 -23.71 3.34 -2.07
N ASP A 79 -24.08 2.62 -3.13
CA ASP A 79 -25.39 1.99 -3.29
C ASP A 79 -25.26 0.59 -3.91
N ARG A 80 -26.39 -0.08 -4.16
CA ARG A 80 -26.40 -1.43 -4.76
C ARG A 80 -25.84 -1.51 -6.18
N ASN A 81 -25.54 -0.38 -6.82
CA ASN A 81 -24.87 -0.31 -8.11
C ASN A 81 -23.37 0.00 -7.96
N THR A 82 -22.84 -0.02 -6.74
CA THR A 82 -21.42 0.22 -6.46
C THR A 82 -20.70 -1.10 -6.20
N VAL A 83 -19.59 -1.35 -6.90
CA VAL A 83 -18.60 -2.35 -6.50
C VAL A 83 -17.50 -1.67 -5.67
N LEU A 84 -17.20 -2.26 -4.50
CA LEU A 84 -16.03 -1.88 -3.70
C LEU A 84 -14.89 -2.86 -4.00
N VAL A 85 -13.72 -2.33 -4.28
CA VAL A 85 -12.50 -3.13 -4.48
C VAL A 85 -11.36 -2.57 -3.63
N ASP A 86 -10.71 -3.46 -2.88
CA ASP A 86 -9.56 -3.12 -2.05
C ASP A 86 -9.86 -2.07 -0.94
N LEU A 87 -11.07 -2.10 -0.42
CA LEU A 87 -11.57 -1.17 0.61
C LEU A 87 -12.29 -1.92 1.71
N PRO A 88 -12.46 -1.33 2.92
CA PRO A 88 -13.29 -1.90 3.96
C PRO A 88 -14.71 -2.23 3.48
N PHE A 89 -15.27 -3.31 4.01
CA PHE A 89 -16.65 -3.69 3.71
C PHE A 89 -17.64 -2.59 4.07
N HIS A 90 -18.59 -2.32 3.15
CA HIS A 90 -19.71 -1.44 3.39
C HIS A 90 -21.04 -2.11 3.02
N PRO A 91 -22.02 -2.19 3.94
CA PRO A 91 -23.24 -3.00 3.74
C PRO A 91 -24.17 -2.50 2.63
N SER A 92 -24.03 -1.26 2.17
CA SER A 92 -24.85 -0.69 1.09
C SER A 92 -24.33 -1.00 -0.30
N CYS A 93 -23.08 -1.46 -0.48
CA CYS A 93 -22.57 -1.78 -1.82
C CYS A 93 -23.30 -2.98 -2.43
N GLY A 94 -23.25 -3.13 -3.76
CA GLY A 94 -23.83 -4.27 -4.47
C GLY A 94 -22.86 -5.42 -4.62
N TRP A 95 -21.59 -5.10 -4.83
CA TRP A 95 -20.53 -6.09 -4.97
C TRP A 95 -19.31 -5.69 -4.14
N TYR A 96 -18.76 -6.63 -3.38
CA TYR A 96 -17.59 -6.47 -2.54
C TYR A 96 -16.48 -7.40 -2.99
N VAL A 97 -15.31 -6.86 -3.32
CA VAL A 97 -14.11 -7.60 -3.77
C VAL A 97 -12.91 -7.15 -2.95
N ASP A 98 -12.41 -8.02 -2.07
CA ASP A 98 -11.29 -7.67 -1.19
C ASP A 98 -10.54 -8.93 -0.70
N HIS A 99 -9.33 -8.74 -0.21
CA HIS A 99 -8.46 -9.79 0.29
C HIS A 99 -7.99 -9.55 1.74
N HIS A 100 -8.22 -8.36 2.29
CA HIS A 100 -7.80 -7.98 3.64
C HIS A 100 -8.60 -8.70 4.72
N LEU A 101 -7.90 -9.42 5.62
CA LEU A 101 -8.55 -10.13 6.73
C LEU A 101 -9.31 -9.17 7.67
N THR A 102 -8.78 -7.97 7.89
CA THR A 102 -9.37 -6.95 8.77
C THR A 102 -10.61 -6.26 8.19
N ASN A 103 -10.84 -6.42 6.89
CA ASN A 103 -11.99 -5.85 6.18
C ASN A 103 -13.08 -6.89 5.92
N ARG A 104 -12.79 -8.17 6.18
CA ARG A 104 -13.72 -9.26 5.92
C ARG A 104 -14.95 -9.11 6.81
N PRO A 105 -16.18 -9.05 6.22
CA PRO A 105 -17.39 -9.04 7.03
C PRO A 105 -17.50 -10.33 7.86
N ASP A 106 -18.03 -10.21 9.04
CA ASP A 106 -18.31 -11.38 9.88
C ASP A 106 -19.46 -12.23 9.29
N GLN A 107 -19.73 -13.38 9.87
CA GLN A 107 -20.74 -14.29 9.35
C GLN A 107 -22.15 -13.68 9.35
N GLN A 108 -22.49 -12.84 10.32
CA GLN A 108 -23.78 -12.17 10.43
C GLN A 108 -23.90 -11.07 9.39
N GLU A 109 -22.86 -10.24 9.23
CA GLU A 109 -22.77 -9.19 8.21
C GLU A 109 -22.86 -9.77 6.80
N ALA A 110 -22.10 -10.83 6.52
CA ALA A 110 -22.11 -11.52 5.24
C ALA A 110 -23.50 -12.11 4.90
N ALA A 111 -24.16 -12.72 5.88
CA ALA A 111 -25.52 -13.25 5.69
C ALA A 111 -26.56 -12.14 5.46
N ALA A 112 -26.48 -11.04 6.20
CA ALA A 112 -27.35 -9.86 6.02
C ALA A 112 -27.11 -9.21 4.67
N PHE A 113 -25.86 -9.09 4.24
CA PHE A 113 -25.47 -8.54 2.94
C PHE A 113 -26.04 -9.36 1.78
N ALA A 114 -25.88 -10.69 1.83
CA ALA A 114 -26.43 -11.59 0.82
C ALA A 114 -27.96 -11.56 0.81
N ALA A 115 -28.63 -11.55 1.97
CA ALA A 115 -30.08 -11.43 2.07
C ALA A 115 -30.60 -10.10 1.50
N GLY A 116 -29.78 -9.04 1.59
CA GLY A 116 -30.06 -7.72 0.98
C GLY A 116 -29.70 -7.62 -0.51
N GLY A 117 -29.33 -8.74 -1.18
CA GLY A 117 -28.98 -8.78 -2.60
C GLY A 117 -27.54 -8.34 -2.92
N GLY A 118 -26.67 -8.22 -1.92
CA GLY A 118 -25.25 -7.98 -2.13
C GLY A 118 -24.51 -9.28 -2.44
N THR A 119 -23.39 -9.17 -3.15
CA THR A 119 -22.49 -10.28 -3.48
C THR A 119 -21.09 -9.96 -2.97
N GLN A 120 -20.45 -10.92 -2.31
CA GLN A 120 -19.06 -10.76 -1.90
C GLN A 120 -18.17 -11.82 -2.54
N HIS A 121 -16.98 -11.38 -2.95
CA HIS A 121 -15.85 -12.25 -3.24
C HIS A 121 -14.71 -11.78 -2.34
N TRP A 122 -14.37 -12.60 -1.36
CA TRP A 122 -13.27 -12.38 -0.45
C TRP A 122 -12.42 -13.65 -0.40
N GLU A 123 -11.16 -13.50 -0.78
CA GLU A 123 -10.19 -14.60 -0.76
C GLU A 123 -8.84 -14.07 -0.27
N SER A 124 -8.07 -14.92 0.39
CA SER A 124 -6.71 -14.57 0.84
C SER A 124 -5.74 -14.61 -0.35
N THR A 125 -5.92 -13.64 -1.26
CA THR A 125 -5.05 -13.43 -2.43
C THR A 125 -3.91 -12.48 -2.07
N PRO A 126 -2.83 -12.40 -2.88
CA PRO A 126 -1.77 -11.41 -2.68
C PRO A 126 -2.23 -9.95 -2.85
N SER A 127 -3.33 -9.73 -3.60
CA SER A 127 -3.92 -8.41 -3.87
C SER A 127 -5.40 -8.55 -4.23
N ALA A 128 -6.20 -7.51 -4.03
CA ALA A 128 -7.60 -7.45 -4.49
C ALA A 128 -7.68 -7.37 -6.03
N ALA A 129 -6.71 -6.72 -6.67
CA ALA A 129 -6.57 -6.73 -8.13
C ALA A 129 -6.39 -8.15 -8.68
N ARG A 130 -5.59 -8.99 -7.99
CA ARG A 130 -5.44 -10.40 -8.34
C ARG A 130 -6.78 -11.13 -8.27
N LEU A 131 -7.54 -10.91 -7.20
CA LEU A 131 -8.86 -11.52 -7.05
C LEU A 131 -9.80 -11.07 -8.18
N ALA A 132 -9.90 -9.77 -8.44
CA ALA A 132 -10.73 -9.22 -9.53
C ALA A 132 -10.30 -9.78 -10.89
N TYR A 133 -8.98 -9.85 -11.15
CA TYR A 133 -8.42 -10.40 -12.38
C TYR A 133 -8.81 -11.87 -12.60
N GLU A 134 -8.62 -12.73 -11.60
CA GLU A 134 -8.95 -14.15 -11.70
C GLU A 134 -10.47 -14.38 -11.86
N LEU A 135 -11.30 -13.58 -11.17
CA LEU A 135 -12.76 -13.67 -11.31
C LEU A 135 -13.24 -13.35 -12.74
N LEU A 136 -12.59 -12.42 -13.44
CA LEU A 136 -13.04 -11.94 -14.76
C LEU A 136 -12.20 -12.45 -15.95
N ALA A 137 -11.17 -13.26 -15.70
CA ALA A 137 -10.16 -13.67 -16.69
C ALA A 137 -10.73 -14.39 -17.92
N GLU A 138 -11.85 -15.14 -17.79
CA GLU A 138 -12.45 -15.88 -18.88
C GLU A 138 -13.47 -15.08 -19.71
N ILE A 139 -13.83 -13.88 -19.24
CA ILE A 139 -14.92 -13.08 -19.81
C ILE A 139 -14.51 -11.65 -20.19
N THR A 140 -13.23 -11.30 -19.99
CA THR A 140 -12.67 -9.97 -20.26
C THR A 140 -11.27 -10.13 -20.85
N GLU A 141 -10.97 -9.39 -21.92
CA GLU A 141 -9.65 -9.34 -22.53
C GLU A 141 -8.72 -8.44 -21.66
N MET A 142 -7.77 -9.05 -20.96
CA MET A 142 -6.90 -8.36 -19.98
C MET A 142 -5.47 -8.90 -19.99
N GLU A 143 -5.07 -9.66 -21.01
CA GLU A 143 -3.76 -10.31 -21.07
C GLU A 143 -2.61 -9.31 -20.96
N HIS A 144 -2.81 -8.06 -21.40
CA HIS A 144 -1.84 -6.96 -21.28
C HIS A 144 -1.51 -6.59 -19.84
N LEU A 145 -2.41 -6.86 -18.87
CA LEU A 145 -2.17 -6.63 -17.43
C LEU A 145 -1.33 -7.74 -16.79
N THR A 146 -1.34 -8.95 -17.38
CA THR A 146 -0.69 -10.14 -16.79
C THR A 146 0.77 -9.92 -16.39
N PRO A 147 1.62 -9.26 -17.22
CA PRO A 147 3.03 -9.05 -16.85
C PRO A 147 3.23 -8.09 -15.66
N MET A 148 2.26 -7.24 -15.36
CA MET A 148 2.34 -6.26 -14.27
C MET A 148 1.81 -6.81 -12.93
N MET A 149 0.89 -7.77 -12.97
CA MET A 149 0.25 -8.34 -11.78
C MET A 149 1.21 -8.86 -10.71
N PRO A 150 2.35 -9.53 -11.02
CA PRO A 150 3.28 -9.98 -9.99
C PRO A 150 3.89 -8.84 -9.17
N VAL A 151 4.05 -7.65 -9.75
CA VAL A 151 4.56 -6.46 -9.04
C VAL A 151 3.47 -5.86 -8.16
N VAL A 152 2.23 -5.80 -8.63
CA VAL A 152 1.06 -5.39 -7.84
C VAL A 152 0.94 -6.29 -6.60
N ASP A 153 0.93 -7.61 -6.81
CA ASP A 153 0.88 -8.60 -5.76
C ASP A 153 1.99 -8.45 -4.72
N ALA A 154 3.23 -8.22 -5.19
CA ALA A 154 4.39 -8.08 -4.31
C ALA A 154 4.39 -6.76 -3.54
N LEU A 155 3.86 -5.68 -4.12
CA LEU A 155 3.73 -4.38 -3.45
C LEU A 155 2.74 -4.47 -2.30
N ASP A 156 1.57 -5.05 -2.55
CA ASP A 156 0.51 -5.11 -1.57
C ASP A 156 0.81 -6.12 -0.45
N SER A 157 1.22 -7.34 -0.79
CA SER A 157 1.58 -8.38 0.19
C SER A 157 2.87 -8.11 0.97
N GLY A 158 3.59 -7.01 0.68
CA GLY A 158 4.89 -6.70 1.28
C GLY A 158 6.03 -7.63 0.82
N GLY A 159 5.84 -8.33 -0.30
CA GLY A 159 6.80 -9.30 -0.85
C GLY A 159 7.92 -8.69 -1.70
N ILE A 160 8.07 -7.37 -1.74
CA ILE A 160 9.15 -6.71 -2.48
C ILE A 160 10.50 -7.02 -1.85
N SER A 161 11.41 -7.60 -2.62
CA SER A 161 12.79 -7.82 -2.16
C SER A 161 13.54 -6.50 -2.02
N LYS A 162 14.59 -6.50 -1.20
CA LYS A 162 15.47 -5.34 -1.04
C LYS A 162 16.08 -4.90 -2.37
N GLU A 163 16.51 -5.86 -3.16
CA GLU A 163 17.13 -5.63 -4.47
C GLU A 163 16.12 -4.94 -5.39
N THR A 164 14.93 -5.49 -5.55
CA THR A 164 13.84 -4.92 -6.35
C THR A 164 13.47 -3.51 -5.87
N PHE A 165 13.38 -3.32 -4.55
CA PHE A 165 13.09 -2.01 -3.97
C PHE A 165 14.18 -0.97 -4.27
N LEU A 166 15.46 -1.36 -4.21
CA LEU A 166 16.59 -0.47 -4.48
C LEU A 166 16.78 -0.19 -5.97
N GLU A 167 16.48 -1.15 -6.85
CA GLU A 167 16.47 -0.96 -8.30
C GLU A 167 15.46 0.10 -8.76
N ASP A 168 14.40 0.28 -7.98
CA ASP A 168 13.39 1.33 -8.21
C ASP A 168 12.79 1.28 -9.62
N GLY A 169 12.40 0.10 -10.05
CA GLY A 169 11.85 -0.13 -11.38
C GLY A 169 10.60 0.74 -11.67
N PRO A 170 10.22 0.87 -12.96
CA PRO A 170 9.15 1.80 -13.37
C PRO A 170 7.80 1.55 -12.68
N LEU A 171 7.41 0.30 -12.40
CA LEU A 171 6.16 0.01 -11.67
C LEU A 171 6.21 0.46 -10.20
N LEU A 172 7.39 0.43 -9.55
CA LEU A 172 7.55 1.02 -8.22
C LEU A 172 7.49 2.56 -8.27
N GLN A 173 7.95 3.16 -9.36
CA GLN A 173 7.80 4.60 -9.58
C GLN A 173 6.34 4.94 -9.80
N LEU A 174 5.62 4.18 -10.64
CA LEU A 174 4.19 4.32 -10.88
C LEU A 174 3.38 4.22 -9.58
N SER A 175 3.64 3.22 -8.73
CA SER A 175 2.91 3.03 -7.47
C SER A 175 2.97 4.27 -6.55
N ARG A 176 4.07 5.02 -6.58
CA ARG A 176 4.23 6.26 -5.80
C ARG A 176 3.51 7.46 -6.40
N THR A 177 3.01 7.36 -7.62
CA THR A 177 2.18 8.40 -8.23
C THR A 177 0.70 8.26 -7.88
N CYS A 178 0.27 7.07 -7.42
CA CYS A 178 -1.11 6.79 -7.05
C CYS A 178 -1.52 7.59 -5.80
N THR A 179 -2.65 8.28 -5.86
CA THR A 179 -3.15 9.09 -4.74
C THR A 179 -4.61 9.51 -4.94
N SER A 180 -5.43 9.45 -3.90
CA SER A 180 -6.79 9.99 -3.91
C SER A 180 -6.87 11.52 -4.09
N ARG A 181 -5.73 12.22 -3.91
CA ARG A 181 -5.67 13.69 -4.06
C ARG A 181 -5.66 14.16 -5.50
N ASP A 182 -5.45 13.27 -6.46
CA ASP A 182 -5.46 13.58 -7.89
C ASP A 182 -6.38 12.60 -8.66
N PRO A 183 -7.70 12.72 -8.49
CA PRO A 183 -8.64 11.80 -9.11
C PRO A 183 -8.63 11.86 -10.64
N VAL A 184 -8.21 12.99 -11.22
CA VAL A 184 -8.10 13.12 -12.69
C VAL A 184 -6.97 12.24 -13.22
N TYR A 185 -5.84 12.24 -12.54
CA TYR A 185 -4.71 11.37 -12.91
C TYR A 185 -5.03 9.90 -12.67
N MET A 186 -5.63 9.58 -11.53
CA MET A 186 -6.04 8.20 -11.24
C MET A 186 -7.02 7.66 -12.30
N GLN A 187 -7.98 8.49 -12.73
CA GLN A 187 -8.90 8.15 -13.83
C GLN A 187 -8.13 7.93 -15.15
N HIS A 188 -7.14 8.78 -15.47
CA HIS A 188 -6.30 8.63 -16.65
C HIS A 188 -5.55 7.28 -16.65
N LEU A 189 -5.00 6.87 -15.50
CA LEU A 189 -4.34 5.57 -15.35
C LEU A 189 -5.31 4.40 -15.59
N VAL A 190 -6.51 4.48 -14.99
CA VAL A 190 -7.55 3.46 -15.20
C VAL A 190 -7.94 3.37 -16.68
N ASP A 191 -8.14 4.51 -17.34
CA ASP A 191 -8.56 4.54 -18.74
C ASP A 191 -7.48 3.95 -19.68
N LEU A 192 -6.19 4.19 -19.39
CA LEU A 192 -5.08 3.54 -20.12
C LEU A 192 -5.09 2.03 -19.88
N LEU A 193 -5.12 1.58 -18.64
CA LEU A 193 -5.06 0.16 -18.31
C LEU A 193 -6.30 -0.59 -18.79
N ALA A 194 -7.49 -0.08 -18.56
CA ALA A 194 -8.74 -0.68 -19.01
C ALA A 194 -8.88 -0.63 -20.55
N GLY A 195 -8.26 0.36 -21.19
CA GLY A 195 -8.21 0.53 -22.64
C GLY A 195 -7.21 -0.37 -23.36
N GLY A 196 -6.45 -1.22 -22.65
CA GLY A 196 -5.53 -2.19 -23.24
C GLY A 196 -4.08 -1.73 -23.33
N ALA A 197 -3.71 -0.63 -22.63
CA ALA A 197 -2.32 -0.22 -22.56
C ALA A 197 -1.49 -1.29 -21.83
N ASP A 198 -0.53 -1.87 -22.53
CA ASP A 198 0.50 -2.71 -21.93
C ASP A 198 1.51 -1.87 -21.13
N PHE A 199 2.47 -2.53 -20.51
CA PHE A 199 3.49 -1.87 -19.71
C PHE A 199 4.26 -0.79 -20.48
N GLU A 200 4.63 -1.04 -21.75
CA GLU A 200 5.42 -0.11 -22.55
C GLU A 200 4.58 1.13 -22.91
N ALA A 201 3.34 0.92 -23.34
CA ALA A 201 2.41 2.00 -23.67
C ALA A 201 2.08 2.86 -22.43
N LEU A 202 1.85 2.22 -21.27
CA LEU A 202 1.59 2.91 -20.01
C LEU A 202 2.77 3.82 -19.62
N MET A 203 4.00 3.29 -19.66
CA MET A 203 5.19 4.06 -19.27
C MET A 203 5.61 5.10 -20.32
N ALA A 204 5.18 4.94 -21.58
CA ALA A 204 5.41 5.91 -22.65
C ALA A 204 4.39 7.08 -22.64
N ASP A 205 3.29 6.96 -21.91
CA ASP A 205 2.33 8.06 -21.76
C ASP A 205 3.02 9.28 -21.14
N PRO A 206 2.92 10.48 -21.77
CA PRO A 206 3.66 11.66 -21.32
C PRO A 206 3.32 12.08 -19.87
N VAL A 207 2.06 11.94 -19.46
CA VAL A 207 1.61 12.32 -18.12
C VAL A 207 2.15 11.34 -17.09
N VAL A 208 2.12 10.04 -17.38
CA VAL A 208 2.67 8.99 -16.52
C VAL A 208 4.18 9.13 -16.40
N SER A 209 4.87 9.29 -17.52
CA SER A 209 6.33 9.43 -17.57
C SER A 209 6.84 10.62 -16.76
N GLU A 210 6.20 11.80 -16.91
CA GLU A 210 6.55 13.01 -16.15
C GLU A 210 6.39 12.77 -14.65
N ARG A 211 5.28 12.15 -14.22
CA ARG A 211 5.02 11.90 -12.81
C ARG A 211 5.96 10.86 -12.21
N CYS A 212 6.24 9.79 -12.95
CA CYS A 212 7.24 8.80 -12.54
C CYS A 212 8.63 9.42 -12.38
N GLN A 213 9.04 10.31 -13.30
CA GLN A 213 10.32 11.01 -13.17
C GLN A 213 10.34 11.92 -11.93
N ARG A 214 9.26 12.65 -11.66
CA ARG A 214 9.15 13.49 -10.46
C ARG A 214 9.27 12.69 -9.16
N VAL A 215 8.53 11.61 -9.00
CA VAL A 215 8.61 10.78 -7.78
C VAL A 215 9.97 10.09 -7.63
N LYS A 216 10.66 9.81 -8.75
CA LYS A 216 12.03 9.31 -8.74
C LYS A 216 13.01 10.36 -8.20
N ASP A 217 12.88 11.61 -8.65
CA ASP A 217 13.73 12.70 -8.20
C ASP A 217 13.46 13.05 -6.72
N GLU A 218 12.20 13.06 -6.31
CA GLU A 218 11.78 13.21 -4.91
C GLU A 218 12.36 12.10 -4.04
N ARG A 219 12.26 10.85 -4.47
CA ARG A 219 12.85 9.70 -3.76
C ARG A 219 14.36 9.86 -3.58
N ALA A 220 15.07 10.29 -4.61
CA ALA A 220 16.51 10.51 -4.51
C ALA A 220 16.87 11.62 -3.50
N ALA A 221 16.04 12.66 -3.37
CA ALA A 221 16.19 13.69 -2.35
C ALA A 221 15.93 13.15 -0.94
N VAL A 222 14.83 12.39 -0.77
CA VAL A 222 14.51 11.73 0.51
C VAL A 222 15.60 10.75 0.91
N GLN A 223 16.14 9.96 -0.03
CA GLN A 223 17.22 9.01 0.27
C GLN A 223 18.47 9.72 0.78
N ARG A 224 18.91 10.82 0.15
CA ARG A 224 20.04 11.63 0.66
C ARG A 224 19.79 12.16 2.06
N HIS A 225 18.54 12.56 2.34
CA HIS A 225 18.16 13.01 3.68
C HIS A 225 18.21 11.87 4.70
N VAL A 226 17.70 10.68 4.36
CA VAL A 226 17.79 9.47 5.21
C VAL A 226 19.25 9.15 5.55
N GLU A 227 20.14 9.15 4.55
CA GLU A 227 21.56 8.88 4.73
C GLU A 227 22.25 9.87 5.69
N ALA A 228 21.86 11.16 5.61
CA ALA A 228 22.46 12.23 6.42
C ALA A 228 21.86 12.32 7.84
N ASN A 229 20.60 11.94 8.04
CA ASN A 229 19.83 12.21 9.26
C ASN A 229 19.34 10.95 9.98
N THR A 230 19.92 9.78 9.67
CA THR A 230 19.61 8.53 10.36
C THR A 230 20.79 8.09 11.22
N ILE A 231 20.51 7.82 12.49
CA ILE A 231 21.45 7.19 13.41
C ILE A 231 20.95 5.80 13.79
N ILE A 232 21.87 4.93 14.19
CA ILE A 232 21.49 3.59 14.67
C ILE A 232 21.79 3.50 16.17
N VAL A 233 20.75 3.25 16.96
CA VAL A 233 20.80 3.09 18.41
C VAL A 233 20.34 1.68 18.75
N ASP A 234 21.22 0.83 19.23
CA ASP A 234 20.94 -0.56 19.63
C ASP A 234 20.07 -1.32 18.60
N ARG A 235 20.45 -1.27 17.31
CA ARG A 235 19.72 -1.88 16.18
C ARG A 235 18.37 -1.25 15.85
N LEU A 236 18.06 -0.05 16.34
CA LEU A 236 16.95 0.80 15.86
C LEU A 236 17.55 1.91 14.97
N ALA A 237 17.11 2.01 13.72
CA ALA A 237 17.43 3.13 12.87
C ALA A 237 16.48 4.29 13.17
N VAL A 238 16.98 5.37 13.75
CA VAL A 238 16.21 6.57 14.08
C VAL A 238 16.48 7.62 13.02
N CYS A 239 15.45 7.94 12.23
CA CYS A 239 15.51 8.93 11.15
C CYS A 239 14.71 10.18 11.52
N ARG A 240 15.37 11.34 11.51
CA ARG A 240 14.76 12.65 11.79
C ARG A 240 14.38 13.33 10.48
N MET A 241 13.08 13.56 10.28
CA MET A 241 12.52 14.28 9.12
C MET A 241 11.68 15.49 9.53
N ASP A 242 11.64 15.79 10.81
CA ASP A 242 10.78 16.81 11.42
C ASP A 242 11.05 18.22 10.92
N GLU A 243 12.31 18.57 10.59
CA GLU A 243 12.71 19.89 10.11
C GLU A 243 12.91 19.96 8.58
N SER A 244 12.63 18.87 7.87
CA SER A 244 13.04 18.77 6.46
C SER A 244 11.94 18.98 5.42
N GLY A 245 10.67 18.90 5.84
CA GLY A 245 9.55 18.82 4.90
C GLY A 245 9.41 17.48 4.18
N PHE A 246 10.35 16.56 4.33
CA PHE A 246 10.27 15.24 3.74
C PHE A 246 9.39 14.29 4.56
N ARG A 247 8.85 13.30 3.86
CA ARG A 247 8.19 12.12 4.44
C ARG A 247 8.73 10.85 3.80
N SER A 248 8.80 9.80 4.56
CA SER A 248 9.20 8.47 4.07
C SER A 248 8.41 7.38 4.77
N ASN A 249 8.31 6.25 4.12
CA ASN A 249 7.96 5.00 4.78
C ASN A 249 9.22 4.30 5.32
N GLY A 250 9.03 3.20 6.04
CA GLY A 250 10.13 2.45 6.64
C GLY A 250 11.11 1.81 5.67
N TYR A 251 10.69 1.54 4.43
CA TYR A 251 11.51 0.81 3.46
C TYR A 251 12.83 1.52 3.12
N LEU A 252 12.82 2.85 2.90
CA LEU A 252 14.06 3.58 2.61
C LEU A 252 15.02 3.56 3.80
N VAL A 253 14.51 3.75 5.01
CA VAL A 253 15.32 3.78 6.21
C VAL A 253 15.87 2.39 6.54
N THR A 254 15.06 1.35 6.45
CA THR A 254 15.49 -0.03 6.71
C THR A 254 16.42 -0.57 5.60
N ALA A 255 16.20 -0.19 4.33
CA ALA A 255 17.10 -0.52 3.23
C ALA A 255 18.49 0.10 3.43
N TRP A 256 18.55 1.39 3.85
CA TRP A 256 19.79 2.07 4.19
C TRP A 256 20.48 1.44 5.41
N ALA A 257 19.72 1.13 6.45
CA ALA A 257 20.25 0.53 7.66
C ALA A 257 20.81 -0.89 7.40
N GLY A 258 20.21 -1.64 6.48
CA GLY A 258 20.60 -3.01 6.16
C GLY A 258 20.50 -3.91 7.39
N ASP A 259 21.53 -4.74 7.61
CA ASP A 259 21.65 -5.67 8.75
C ASP A 259 22.01 -5.00 10.08
N ARG A 260 22.27 -3.69 10.07
CA ARG A 260 22.62 -2.91 11.26
C ARG A 260 21.41 -2.60 12.15
N ALA A 261 20.17 -2.70 11.60
CA ALA A 261 18.97 -2.40 12.36
C ALA A 261 17.87 -3.45 12.14
N ASP A 262 17.16 -3.82 13.21
CA ASP A 262 16.01 -4.73 13.18
C ASP A 262 14.70 -3.97 12.89
N ALA A 263 14.67 -2.68 13.17
CA ALA A 263 13.52 -1.80 12.96
C ALA A 263 13.96 -0.35 12.72
N CYS A 264 13.03 0.52 12.34
CA CYS A 264 13.26 1.96 12.32
C CYS A 264 12.15 2.73 13.05
N CYS A 265 12.54 3.92 13.55
CA CYS A 265 11.67 4.98 14.02
C CYS A 265 11.90 6.19 13.12
N ILE A 266 10.84 6.72 12.51
CA ILE A 266 10.89 7.91 11.66
C ILE A 266 10.05 9.00 12.31
N VAL A 267 10.67 10.14 12.59
CA VAL A 267 9.95 11.32 13.09
C VAL A 267 9.63 12.22 11.90
N HIS A 268 8.33 12.55 11.73
CA HIS A 268 7.83 13.38 10.65
C HIS A 268 7.40 14.74 11.18
N GLY A 269 7.78 15.79 10.46
CA GLY A 269 7.32 17.15 10.68
C GLY A 269 6.25 17.60 9.68
N TYR A 270 6.23 18.89 9.43
CA TYR A 270 5.33 19.53 8.47
C TYR A 270 5.95 19.62 7.08
N ALA A 271 5.11 19.75 6.06
CA ALA A 271 5.57 19.78 4.66
C ALA A 271 6.51 20.97 4.33
N ASP A 272 6.42 22.07 5.08
CA ASP A 272 7.28 23.23 4.96
C ASP A 272 8.54 23.19 5.85
N GLY A 273 8.66 22.14 6.69
CA GLY A 273 9.76 21.98 7.64
C GLY A 273 9.77 22.97 8.83
N ASP A 274 8.75 23.84 8.93
CA ASP A 274 8.69 24.89 9.97
C ASP A 274 8.02 24.34 11.25
N LEU A 275 8.76 24.29 12.34
CA LEU A 275 8.30 23.86 13.67
C LEU A 275 7.97 25.06 14.60
N SER A 276 8.04 26.29 14.13
CA SER A 276 7.89 27.49 14.96
C SER A 276 6.45 27.79 15.41
N ASP A 277 5.46 27.26 14.68
CA ASP A 277 4.03 27.48 14.97
C ASP A 277 3.52 26.45 15.97
N ALA A 278 3.26 26.88 17.21
CA ALA A 278 2.80 26.04 18.30
C ALA A 278 1.33 25.58 18.16
N ASP A 279 0.55 26.21 17.29
CA ASP A 279 -0.87 25.88 17.06
C ASP A 279 -1.04 24.74 16.04
N ARG A 280 0.05 24.29 15.44
CA ARG A 280 0.03 23.14 14.51
C ARG A 280 -0.29 21.81 15.21
N PRO A 281 -0.87 20.86 14.49
CA PRO A 281 -1.06 19.50 15.02
C PRO A 281 0.26 18.92 15.52
N PRO A 282 0.25 18.00 16.51
CA PRO A 282 1.48 17.36 16.99
C PRO A 282 2.26 16.67 15.85
N LEU A 283 3.58 16.66 15.94
CA LEU A 283 4.44 15.86 15.08
C LEU A 283 4.01 14.38 15.15
N SER A 284 4.40 13.60 14.16
CA SER A 284 4.11 12.16 14.15
C SER A 284 5.39 11.33 14.12
N ALA A 285 5.32 10.13 14.67
CA ALA A 285 6.35 9.12 14.55
C ALA A 285 5.76 7.85 13.92
N SER A 286 6.58 7.15 13.15
CA SER A 286 6.24 5.86 12.55
C SER A 286 7.32 4.84 12.84
N PHE A 287 6.91 3.61 13.12
CA PHE A 287 7.78 2.50 13.45
C PHE A 287 7.57 1.39 12.42
N TYR A 288 8.67 0.84 11.88
CA TYR A 288 8.61 -0.24 10.91
C TYR A 288 9.64 -1.31 11.24
N ALA A 289 9.23 -2.58 11.18
CA ALA A 289 10.17 -3.70 11.21
C ALA A 289 11.03 -3.71 9.93
N ASN A 290 12.24 -4.19 10.03
CA ASN A 290 13.10 -4.37 8.85
C ASN A 290 12.69 -5.65 8.11
N SER A 291 11.76 -5.54 7.18
CA SER A 291 11.24 -6.63 6.36
C SER A 291 12.29 -7.25 5.42
N PHE A 292 13.41 -6.56 5.21
CA PHE A 292 14.51 -7.06 4.39
C PHE A 292 15.45 -8.04 5.14
N LEU A 293 15.25 -8.20 6.43
CA LEU A 293 15.99 -9.20 7.20
C LEU A 293 15.22 -10.52 7.27
N PRO A 294 15.90 -11.66 7.15
CA PRO A 294 15.28 -12.95 7.43
C PRO A 294 14.67 -12.97 8.84
N GLY A 295 13.36 -13.20 8.96
CA GLY A 295 12.65 -13.17 10.25
C GLY A 295 12.59 -11.77 10.89
N GLY A 296 12.74 -10.69 10.11
CA GLY A 296 12.65 -9.33 10.61
C GLY A 296 11.21 -8.92 10.93
N GLN A 297 10.24 -9.43 10.19
CA GLN A 297 8.82 -9.25 10.48
C GLN A 297 8.35 -10.22 11.58
N GLY A 298 7.41 -9.77 12.42
CA GLY A 298 6.81 -10.59 13.47
C GLY A 298 7.74 -10.92 14.65
N ARG A 299 8.92 -10.29 14.73
CA ARG A 299 9.84 -10.46 15.85
C ARG A 299 9.45 -9.62 17.08
N TYR A 300 9.02 -8.38 16.82
CA TYR A 300 8.63 -7.41 17.84
C TYR A 300 7.28 -6.80 17.49
N ASP A 301 6.45 -6.59 18.49
CA ASP A 301 5.19 -5.85 18.37
C ASP A 301 5.46 -4.34 18.50
N LEU A 302 5.75 -3.69 17.37
CA LEU A 302 6.03 -2.26 17.34
C LEU A 302 4.79 -1.41 17.66
N SER A 303 3.57 -1.96 17.53
CA SER A 303 2.34 -1.24 17.88
C SER A 303 2.32 -0.81 19.34
N ARG A 304 3.02 -1.52 20.22
CA ARG A 304 3.20 -1.13 21.62
C ARG A 304 3.99 0.16 21.78
N MET A 305 4.99 0.42 20.90
CA MET A 305 5.70 1.71 20.90
C MET A 305 4.78 2.85 20.48
N ALA A 306 3.93 2.62 19.48
CA ALA A 306 2.99 3.62 19.00
C ALA A 306 1.92 3.96 20.05
N THR A 307 1.42 2.96 20.79
CA THR A 307 0.35 3.13 21.76
C THR A 307 0.82 3.51 23.18
N ALA A 308 2.12 3.45 23.44
CA ALA A 308 2.67 3.67 24.78
C ALA A 308 2.38 5.06 25.36
N LEU A 309 2.45 6.10 24.53
CA LEU A 309 2.20 7.49 24.94
C LEU A 309 0.96 8.07 24.28
N ASP A 310 0.54 7.55 23.12
CA ASP A 310 -0.60 8.02 22.35
C ASP A 310 -1.68 6.92 22.29
N SER A 311 -2.77 7.10 23.03
CA SER A 311 -3.89 6.13 23.00
C SER A 311 -4.62 6.06 21.66
N THR A 312 -4.38 7.02 20.76
CA THR A 312 -4.91 7.03 19.38
C THR A 312 -3.89 6.49 18.36
N GLY A 313 -2.66 6.22 18.79
CA GLY A 313 -1.65 5.54 18.03
C GLY A 313 -2.05 4.09 17.72
N GLY A 314 -1.39 3.47 16.75
CA GLY A 314 -1.66 2.08 16.41
C GLY A 314 -1.15 1.71 15.03
N GLY A 315 -1.64 0.58 14.55
CA GLY A 315 -1.26 -0.04 13.29
C GLY A 315 -0.98 -1.53 13.46
N HIS A 316 -0.24 -2.09 12.51
CA HIS A 316 0.18 -3.49 12.58
C HIS A 316 1.43 -3.67 13.45
N VAL A 317 1.67 -4.89 13.88
CA VAL A 317 2.87 -5.25 14.66
C VAL A 317 4.19 -4.87 13.95
N ASN A 318 4.21 -4.87 12.62
CA ASN A 318 5.38 -4.56 11.80
C ASN A 318 5.39 -3.13 11.23
N ALA A 319 4.27 -2.39 11.30
CA ALA A 319 4.14 -1.05 10.75
C ALA A 319 3.05 -0.29 11.50
N CYS A 320 3.44 0.74 12.24
CA CYS A 320 2.53 1.50 13.10
C CYS A 320 2.99 2.95 13.24
N GLY A 321 2.15 3.80 13.83
CA GLY A 321 2.47 5.20 14.04
C GLY A 321 1.68 5.84 15.16
N CYS A 322 2.15 6.99 15.62
CA CYS A 322 1.54 7.78 16.67
C CYS A 322 1.82 9.27 16.49
N ARG A 323 1.18 10.08 17.31
CA ARG A 323 1.47 11.50 17.46
C ARG A 323 2.41 11.71 18.65
N VAL A 324 3.30 12.69 18.52
CA VAL A 324 4.17 13.12 19.62
C VAL A 324 3.29 13.75 20.70
N GLN A 325 3.39 13.25 21.93
CA GLN A 325 2.61 13.69 23.08
C GLN A 325 3.40 14.70 23.92
N PRO A 326 2.74 15.54 24.73
CA PRO A 326 3.43 16.37 25.73
C PRO A 326 4.31 15.51 26.66
N PRO A 327 5.47 16.03 27.13
CA PRO A 327 5.93 17.41 26.98
C PRO A 327 6.65 17.74 25.66
N GLY A 328 6.77 16.78 24.73
CA GLY A 328 7.36 17.04 23.42
C GLY A 328 8.24 15.92 22.91
N LEU A 329 8.89 16.16 21.76
CA LEU A 329 9.58 15.13 20.99
C LEU A 329 10.72 14.46 21.76
N ASP A 330 11.53 15.23 22.50
CA ASP A 330 12.70 14.67 23.20
C ASP A 330 12.27 13.65 24.27
N ALA A 331 11.24 13.95 25.04
CA ALA A 331 10.71 13.02 26.05
C ALA A 331 10.06 11.78 25.43
N ASN A 332 9.39 11.94 24.28
CA ASN A 332 8.83 10.80 23.54
C ASN A 332 9.94 9.92 22.99
N MET A 333 10.99 10.51 22.43
CA MET A 333 12.16 9.78 21.91
C MET A 333 12.88 9.01 23.01
N GLU A 334 13.09 9.62 24.17
CA GLU A 334 13.70 8.95 25.34
C GLU A 334 12.88 7.70 25.72
N HIS A 335 11.55 7.85 25.81
CA HIS A 335 10.66 6.74 26.14
C HIS A 335 10.69 5.61 25.09
N TRP A 336 10.62 5.94 23.80
CA TRP A 336 10.68 4.93 22.74
C TRP A 336 12.03 4.22 22.70
N LEU A 337 13.13 4.94 22.94
CA LEU A 337 14.46 4.34 23.02
C LEU A 337 14.62 3.42 24.24
N ASP A 338 14.04 3.78 25.38
CA ASP A 338 14.00 2.91 26.55
C ASP A 338 13.18 1.64 26.31
N MET A 339 12.00 1.75 25.70
CA MET A 339 11.20 0.59 25.29
C MET A 339 11.99 -0.30 24.33
N TRP A 340 12.71 0.29 23.38
CA TRP A 340 13.52 -0.45 22.42
C TRP A 340 14.71 -1.13 23.08
N ALA A 341 15.37 -0.49 24.02
CA ALA A 341 16.46 -1.09 24.80
C ALA A 341 15.98 -2.34 25.59
N ASN A 342 14.71 -2.33 26.01
CA ASN A 342 14.07 -3.43 26.73
C ASN A 342 13.21 -4.34 25.82
N ARG A 343 13.38 -4.28 24.49
CA ARG A 343 12.51 -4.92 23.47
C ARG A 343 12.28 -6.42 23.64
N GLU A 344 13.31 -7.16 24.11
CA GLU A 344 13.18 -8.60 24.33
C GLU A 344 12.19 -8.96 25.46
N THR A 345 11.86 -8.01 26.30
CA THR A 345 10.89 -8.17 27.39
C THR A 345 9.57 -7.45 27.07
N VAL A 346 9.66 -6.24 26.48
CA VAL A 346 8.50 -5.35 26.32
C VAL A 346 7.79 -5.54 24.97
N LEU A 347 8.56 -5.80 23.90
CA LEU A 347 8.05 -5.82 22.53
C LEU A 347 8.04 -7.21 21.90
N LYS A 348 8.66 -8.22 22.48
CA LYS A 348 8.72 -9.57 21.90
C LYS A 348 7.33 -10.17 21.73
N ILE A 349 7.07 -10.77 20.56
CA ILE A 349 5.85 -11.51 20.22
C ILE A 349 5.96 -12.96 20.70
#